data_9168bf48ecaf05eaaf75a4595a1103b7
#
_entry.id   9168bf48ecaf05eaaf75a4595a1103b7
#
_cell.length_a   1.000
_cell.length_b   1.000
_cell.length_c   1.000
_cell.angle_alpha   90.00
_cell.angle_beta   90.00
_cell.angle_gamma   90.00
#
_symmetry.space_group_name_H-M   'P 1'
#
loop_
_entity.id
_entity.type
_entity.pdbx_description
1 polymer ?
#
loop_
_entity_poly.entity_id
_entity_poly.type
_entity_poly.pdbx_seq_one_letter_code
_entity_poly.pdbx_strand_id
1 'polypeptide(L)'
;MSFDELEIELRRLAGVLAVGFAEADGIVVVEIQAGPDACDELAREATAEAIRRLGRPVAVEVVRWGDGPPRPAEARLRLLDVATDPAAGELAVHLARGDERAVGRASTAHGLLGVVEATVYAIRTFVPDLTYLPGWARTVETTPDRRFLVVASVTDPEARVHLRGVAEGSTPIEAGVRATLAALNRTISREL
;
A
#
# COMPACT_ATOMS: atom_id res chain seq x y z
N MET A 1 19.11 -14.84 -19.32
CA MET A 1 17.85 -15.27 -18.69
C MET A 1 17.12 -14.03 -18.20
N SER A 2 15.82 -13.96 -18.36
CA SER A 2 15.02 -12.82 -17.92
C SER A 2 14.68 -12.95 -16.43
N PHE A 3 14.33 -11.84 -15.77
CA PHE A 3 13.82 -11.88 -14.39
C PHE A 3 12.51 -12.65 -14.31
N ASP A 4 11.70 -12.66 -15.38
CA ASP A 4 10.44 -13.39 -15.42
C ASP A 4 10.64 -14.92 -15.29
N GLU A 5 11.69 -15.46 -15.94
CA GLU A 5 12.03 -16.89 -15.80
C GLU A 5 12.50 -17.23 -14.40
N LEU A 6 13.29 -16.34 -13.77
CA LEU A 6 13.73 -16.52 -12.39
C LEU A 6 12.54 -16.42 -11.41
N GLU A 7 11.61 -15.49 -11.64
CA GLU A 7 10.40 -15.36 -10.82
C GLU A 7 9.61 -16.67 -10.81
N ILE A 8 9.38 -17.25 -11.99
CA ILE A 8 8.64 -18.53 -12.12
C ILE A 8 9.30 -19.63 -11.29
N GLU A 9 10.62 -19.73 -11.33
CA GLU A 9 11.33 -20.76 -10.59
C GLU A 9 11.30 -20.52 -9.07
N LEU A 10 11.50 -19.28 -8.64
CA LEU A 10 11.44 -18.95 -7.22
C LEU A 10 10.02 -19.13 -6.64
N ARG A 11 8.98 -18.88 -7.43
CA ARG A 11 7.58 -19.14 -7.02
C ARG A 11 7.25 -20.64 -6.85
N ARG A 12 8.10 -21.54 -7.37
CA ARG A 12 7.95 -22.98 -7.15
C ARG A 12 8.48 -23.46 -5.81
N LEU A 13 9.29 -22.64 -5.13
CA LEU A 13 9.77 -22.98 -3.79
C LEU A 13 8.61 -22.96 -2.81
N ALA A 14 8.63 -23.94 -1.90
CA ALA A 14 7.55 -24.10 -0.93
C ALA A 14 7.42 -22.87 -0.02
N GLY A 15 6.22 -22.35 0.06
CA GLY A 15 5.91 -21.20 0.92
C GLY A 15 6.15 -19.83 0.26
N VAL A 16 6.62 -19.73 -0.97
CA VAL A 16 6.76 -18.46 -1.69
C VAL A 16 5.40 -18.00 -2.20
N LEU A 17 5.02 -16.77 -1.80
CA LEU A 17 3.77 -16.13 -2.21
C LEU A 17 3.97 -15.12 -3.35
N ALA A 18 5.05 -14.34 -3.27
CA ALA A 18 5.41 -13.37 -4.30
C ALA A 18 6.93 -13.17 -4.35
N VAL A 19 7.43 -12.72 -5.49
CA VAL A 19 8.84 -12.41 -5.73
C VAL A 19 8.91 -11.04 -6.38
N GLY A 20 9.80 -10.19 -5.87
CA GLY A 20 10.15 -8.89 -6.44
C GLY A 20 11.63 -8.80 -6.74
N PHE A 21 12.01 -7.92 -7.67
CA PHE A 21 13.41 -7.66 -8.03
C PHE A 21 13.69 -6.18 -7.94
N ALA A 22 14.82 -5.85 -7.35
CA ALA A 22 15.41 -4.52 -7.36
C ALA A 22 16.90 -4.63 -7.74
N GLU A 23 17.49 -3.54 -8.21
CA GLU A 23 18.91 -3.46 -8.44
C GLU A 23 19.45 -2.26 -7.63
N ALA A 24 20.38 -2.53 -6.74
CA ALA A 24 21.03 -1.52 -5.91
C ALA A 24 22.53 -1.76 -5.95
N ASP A 25 23.32 -0.72 -6.26
CA ASP A 25 24.77 -0.73 -6.31
C ASP A 25 25.36 -1.87 -7.20
N GLY A 26 24.66 -2.22 -8.29
CA GLY A 26 25.06 -3.30 -9.20
C GLY A 26 24.79 -4.71 -8.67
N ILE A 27 24.14 -4.84 -7.53
CA ILE A 27 23.70 -6.11 -6.95
C ILE A 27 22.21 -6.26 -7.21
N VAL A 28 21.79 -7.45 -7.65
CA VAL A 28 20.36 -7.78 -7.73
C VAL A 28 19.87 -8.16 -6.34
N VAL A 29 18.86 -7.45 -5.87
CA VAL A 29 18.13 -7.77 -4.66
C VAL A 29 16.84 -8.50 -5.06
N VAL A 30 16.66 -9.70 -4.52
CA VAL A 30 15.45 -10.50 -4.70
C VAL A 30 14.65 -10.44 -3.41
N GLU A 31 13.49 -9.82 -3.46
CA GLU A 31 12.54 -9.76 -2.35
C GLU A 31 11.54 -10.92 -2.47
N ILE A 32 11.49 -11.78 -1.47
CA ILE A 32 10.55 -12.91 -1.42
C ILE A 32 9.54 -12.66 -0.31
N GLN A 33 8.27 -12.63 -0.68
CA GLN A 33 7.19 -12.72 0.30
C GLN A 33 6.86 -14.19 0.52
N ALA A 34 7.03 -14.66 1.75
CA ALA A 34 6.80 -16.04 2.12
C ALA A 34 5.59 -16.20 3.05
N GLY A 35 4.93 -17.33 3.00
CA GLY A 35 3.88 -17.69 3.95
C GLY A 35 4.43 -17.92 5.37
N PRO A 36 3.55 -17.93 6.39
CA PRO A 36 3.97 -18.15 7.78
C PRO A 36 4.62 -19.53 7.99
N ASP A 37 4.27 -20.51 7.17
CA ASP A 37 4.77 -21.88 7.24
C ASP A 37 6.02 -22.12 6.37
N ALA A 38 6.60 -21.05 5.79
CA ALA A 38 7.80 -21.18 4.97
C ALA A 38 8.98 -21.68 5.82
N CYS A 39 9.74 -22.60 5.26
CA CYS A 39 10.86 -23.21 6.00
C CYS A 39 12.00 -22.18 6.18
N ASP A 40 12.80 -22.34 7.25
CA ASP A 40 13.93 -21.44 7.55
C ASP A 40 15.04 -21.50 6.50
N GLU A 41 15.03 -22.53 5.68
CA GLU A 41 16.00 -22.71 4.61
C GLU A 41 15.66 -21.97 3.32
N LEU A 42 14.44 -21.42 3.22
CA LEU A 42 13.94 -20.75 2.02
C LEU A 42 14.90 -19.67 1.49
N ALA A 43 15.46 -18.84 2.37
CA ALA A 43 16.40 -17.81 1.97
C ALA A 43 17.66 -18.40 1.31
N ARG A 44 18.17 -19.52 1.82
CA ARG A 44 19.34 -20.23 1.29
C ARG A 44 19.05 -20.89 -0.05
N GLU A 45 17.90 -21.55 -0.16
CA GLU A 45 17.44 -22.19 -1.39
C GLU A 45 17.22 -21.16 -2.50
N ALA A 46 16.54 -20.08 -2.18
CA ALA A 46 16.30 -18.99 -3.12
C ALA A 46 17.59 -18.31 -3.57
N THR A 47 18.53 -18.09 -2.64
CA THR A 47 19.86 -17.53 -2.98
C THR A 47 20.62 -18.45 -3.92
N ALA A 48 20.67 -19.74 -3.63
CA ALA A 48 21.34 -20.73 -4.46
C ALA A 48 20.73 -20.78 -5.88
N GLU A 49 19.39 -20.79 -5.97
CA GLU A 49 18.69 -20.79 -7.25
C GLU A 49 18.93 -19.50 -8.04
N ALA A 50 18.86 -18.34 -7.38
CA ALA A 50 19.09 -17.05 -8.03
C ALA A 50 20.52 -16.91 -8.55
N ILE A 51 21.54 -17.29 -7.76
CA ILE A 51 22.95 -17.29 -8.20
C ILE A 51 23.14 -18.27 -9.36
N ARG A 52 22.58 -19.48 -9.27
CA ARG A 52 22.68 -20.49 -10.32
C ARG A 52 22.14 -19.97 -11.66
N ARG A 53 21.05 -19.22 -11.61
CA ARG A 53 20.36 -18.73 -12.80
C ARG A 53 20.95 -17.44 -13.36
N LEU A 54 21.30 -16.50 -12.51
CA LEU A 54 21.81 -15.19 -12.94
C LEU A 54 23.32 -15.20 -13.20
N GLY A 55 24.07 -16.17 -12.64
CA GLY A 55 25.52 -16.27 -12.77
C GLY A 55 26.28 -15.11 -12.12
N ARG A 56 25.63 -14.36 -11.22
CA ARG A 56 26.18 -13.21 -10.49
C ARG A 56 25.69 -13.22 -9.03
N PRO A 57 26.40 -12.53 -8.12
CA PRO A 57 25.98 -12.38 -6.75
C PRO A 57 24.60 -11.72 -6.66
N VAL A 58 23.76 -12.21 -5.74
CA VAL A 58 22.45 -11.66 -5.43
C VAL A 58 22.31 -11.53 -3.92
N ALA A 59 21.56 -10.54 -3.47
CA ALA A 59 21.05 -10.45 -2.12
C ALA A 59 19.61 -10.98 -2.13
N VAL A 60 19.24 -11.84 -1.19
CA VAL A 60 17.87 -12.35 -1.06
C VAL A 60 17.34 -11.93 0.29
N GLU A 61 16.24 -11.20 0.27
CA GLU A 61 15.47 -10.81 1.45
C GLU A 61 14.18 -11.61 1.49
N VAL A 62 13.95 -12.35 2.58
CA VAL A 62 12.71 -13.10 2.79
C VAL A 62 11.90 -12.39 3.86
N VAL A 63 10.73 -11.90 3.46
CA VAL A 63 9.74 -11.31 4.36
C VAL A 63 8.61 -12.31 4.55
N ARG A 64 8.53 -12.91 5.73
CA ARG A 64 7.44 -13.82 6.05
C ARG A 64 6.17 -13.07 6.37
N TRP A 65 5.06 -13.58 5.88
CA TRP A 65 3.75 -13.06 6.24
C TRP A 65 3.50 -13.34 7.72
N GLY A 66 3.59 -12.30 8.57
CA GLY A 66 3.42 -12.42 10.02
C GLY A 66 4.68 -12.28 10.86
N ASP A 67 5.89 -12.27 10.29
CA ASP A 67 7.17 -12.11 11.02
C ASP A 67 7.48 -10.66 11.45
N GLY A 68 6.63 -9.71 11.09
CA GLY A 68 6.68 -8.43 11.78
C GLY A 68 6.17 -8.61 13.21
N PRO A 69 6.70 -7.90 14.23
CA PRO A 69 6.01 -7.81 15.49
C PRO A 69 4.55 -7.51 15.17
N PRO A 70 3.56 -8.17 15.80
CA PRO A 70 2.16 -7.88 15.56
C PRO A 70 2.03 -6.36 15.69
N ARG A 71 1.92 -5.68 14.55
CA ARG A 71 1.76 -4.23 14.57
C ARG A 71 0.50 -4.02 15.36
N PRO A 72 0.54 -3.34 16.51
CA PRO A 72 -0.63 -3.15 17.31
C PRO A 72 -1.70 -2.64 16.35
N ALA A 73 -2.88 -3.25 16.37
CA ALA A 73 -4.01 -2.82 15.54
C ALA A 73 -4.29 -1.31 15.71
N GLU A 74 -3.82 -0.77 16.82
CA GLU A 74 -3.80 0.62 17.23
C GLU A 74 -2.92 1.52 16.33
N ALA A 75 -1.86 0.99 15.72
CA ALA A 75 -0.96 1.79 14.87
C ALA A 75 -1.52 2.05 13.46
N ARG A 76 -2.56 1.30 13.03
CA ARG A 76 -3.12 1.46 11.69
C ARG A 76 -4.21 2.52 11.67
N LEU A 77 -4.14 3.37 10.66
CA LEU A 77 -5.23 4.29 10.37
C LEU A 77 -6.45 3.50 9.87
N ARG A 78 -7.59 3.77 10.47
CA ARG A 78 -8.88 3.15 10.14
C ARG A 78 -9.88 4.20 9.73
N LEU A 79 -10.63 3.93 8.67
CA LEU A 79 -11.80 4.72 8.33
C LEU A 79 -12.90 4.47 9.38
N LEU A 80 -13.42 5.55 9.95
CA LEU A 80 -14.58 5.51 10.83
C LEU A 80 -15.85 5.82 10.09
N ASP A 81 -15.86 6.95 9.37
CA ASP A 81 -17.02 7.46 8.69
C ASP A 81 -16.64 8.43 7.57
N VAL A 82 -17.56 8.61 6.64
CA VAL A 82 -17.50 9.65 5.62
C VAL A 82 -18.83 10.38 5.58
N ALA A 83 -18.79 11.67 5.87
CA ALA A 83 -19.93 12.55 5.83
C ALA A 83 -19.85 13.48 4.63
N THR A 84 -20.98 13.73 3.99
CA THR A 84 -21.11 14.75 2.94
C THR A 84 -22.17 15.75 3.35
N ASP A 85 -21.83 17.03 3.26
CA ASP A 85 -22.80 18.13 3.40
C ASP A 85 -23.03 18.75 2.02
N PRO A 86 -24.12 18.38 1.34
CA PRO A 86 -24.41 18.91 0.01
C PRO A 86 -24.71 20.43 0.03
N ALA A 87 -25.20 20.95 1.16
CA ALA A 87 -25.52 22.37 1.28
C ALA A 87 -24.23 23.23 1.40
N ALA A 88 -23.25 22.72 2.14
CA ALA A 88 -21.93 23.33 2.25
C ALA A 88 -21.01 22.97 1.08
N GLY A 89 -21.35 21.98 0.25
CA GLY A 89 -20.47 21.46 -0.79
C GLY A 89 -19.21 20.80 -0.20
N GLU A 90 -19.31 20.25 1.00
CA GLU A 90 -18.19 19.72 1.77
C GLU A 90 -18.26 18.21 1.93
N LEU A 91 -17.10 17.57 1.88
CA LEU A 91 -16.86 16.18 2.22
C LEU A 91 -15.95 16.13 3.45
N ALA A 92 -16.32 15.34 4.47
CA ALA A 92 -15.52 15.09 5.67
C ALA A 92 -15.17 13.60 5.77
N VAL A 93 -13.89 13.30 5.95
CA VAL A 93 -13.37 11.94 6.19
C VAL A 93 -12.91 11.85 7.64
N HIS A 94 -13.50 10.92 8.38
CA HIS A 94 -13.18 10.66 9.79
C HIS A 94 -12.29 9.42 9.88
N LEU A 95 -11.07 9.61 10.41
CA LEU A 95 -10.11 8.54 10.65
C LEU A 95 -9.85 8.33 12.14
N ALA A 96 -9.38 7.14 12.48
CA ALA A 96 -8.88 6.81 13.83
C ALA A 96 -7.52 6.14 13.76
N ARG A 97 -6.71 6.40 14.79
CA ARG A 97 -5.48 5.69 15.14
C ARG A 97 -5.51 5.38 16.64
N GLY A 98 -5.76 4.12 17.00
CA GLY A 98 -6.08 3.78 18.38
C GLY A 98 -7.31 4.57 18.85
N ASP A 99 -7.16 5.35 19.92
CA ASP A 99 -8.19 6.23 20.49
C ASP A 99 -8.20 7.64 19.88
N GLU A 100 -7.16 8.01 19.17
CA GLU A 100 -7.07 9.31 18.50
C GLU A 100 -8.02 9.38 17.31
N ARG A 101 -8.56 10.56 17.04
CA ARG A 101 -9.49 10.86 15.98
C ARG A 101 -9.00 12.05 15.16
N ALA A 102 -9.19 11.98 13.86
CA ALA A 102 -8.91 13.09 12.96
C ALA A 102 -9.99 13.23 11.91
N VAL A 103 -10.20 14.46 11.46
CA VAL A 103 -11.16 14.79 10.40
C VAL A 103 -10.44 15.63 9.35
N GLY A 104 -10.44 15.15 8.12
CA GLY A 104 -10.02 15.92 6.98
C GLY A 104 -11.23 16.34 6.16
N ARG A 105 -11.18 17.53 5.56
CA ARG A 105 -12.27 18.13 4.80
C ARG A 105 -11.80 18.56 3.43
N ALA A 106 -12.68 18.42 2.43
CA ALA A 106 -12.45 18.89 1.07
C ALA A 106 -13.77 19.24 0.37
N SER A 107 -13.66 19.89 -0.78
CA SER A 107 -14.86 20.21 -1.58
C SER A 107 -15.39 18.98 -2.30
N THR A 108 -16.71 18.79 -2.28
CA THR A 108 -17.39 17.78 -3.09
C THR A 108 -17.29 18.07 -4.59
N ALA A 109 -17.01 19.31 -4.99
CA ALA A 109 -16.82 19.68 -6.39
C ALA A 109 -15.60 19.00 -7.03
N HIS A 110 -14.63 18.56 -6.22
CA HIS A 110 -13.45 17.83 -6.70
C HIS A 110 -13.73 16.32 -6.93
N GLY A 111 -14.93 15.84 -6.65
CA GLY A 111 -15.31 14.45 -6.84
C GLY A 111 -14.39 13.49 -6.06
N LEU A 112 -13.87 12.44 -6.72
CA LEU A 112 -12.97 11.49 -6.06
C LEU A 112 -11.61 12.08 -5.67
N LEU A 113 -11.14 13.13 -6.33
CA LEU A 113 -9.95 13.85 -5.88
C LEU A 113 -10.18 14.49 -4.51
N GLY A 114 -11.36 15.09 -4.27
CA GLY A 114 -11.72 15.62 -2.96
C GLY A 114 -11.70 14.55 -1.86
N VAL A 115 -12.03 13.29 -2.20
CA VAL A 115 -11.91 12.17 -1.25
C VAL A 115 -10.44 11.93 -0.87
N VAL A 116 -9.53 11.94 -1.84
CA VAL A 116 -8.08 11.80 -1.58
C VAL A 116 -7.58 12.98 -0.74
N GLU A 117 -7.97 14.22 -1.10
CA GLU A 117 -7.62 15.45 -0.36
C GLU A 117 -8.05 15.37 1.10
N ALA A 118 -9.34 15.09 1.36
CA ALA A 118 -9.86 14.96 2.72
C ALA A 118 -9.14 13.85 3.51
N THR A 119 -8.84 12.72 2.87
CA THR A 119 -8.13 11.62 3.50
C THR A 119 -6.71 12.01 3.87
N VAL A 120 -5.96 12.65 2.95
CA VAL A 120 -4.58 13.11 3.22
C VAL A 120 -4.58 14.16 4.32
N TYR A 121 -5.54 15.09 4.34
CA TYR A 121 -5.65 16.10 5.41
C TYR A 121 -5.95 15.48 6.78
N ALA A 122 -6.81 14.46 6.84
CA ALA A 122 -7.04 13.73 8.08
C ALA A 122 -5.76 13.01 8.55
N ILE A 123 -5.00 12.41 7.63
CA ILE A 123 -3.74 11.71 7.96
C ILE A 123 -2.69 12.68 8.50
N ARG A 124 -2.59 13.89 7.96
CA ARG A 124 -1.65 14.91 8.44
C ARG A 124 -1.88 15.32 9.90
N THR A 125 -3.06 15.11 10.45
CA THR A 125 -3.29 15.32 11.88
C THR A 125 -2.51 14.32 12.74
N PHE A 126 -2.32 13.09 12.25
CA PHE A 126 -1.54 12.06 12.94
C PHE A 126 -0.05 12.08 12.57
N VAL A 127 0.27 12.55 11.36
CA VAL A 127 1.62 12.62 10.80
C VAL A 127 1.81 14.01 10.18
N PRO A 128 2.16 15.03 11.01
CA PRO A 128 2.28 16.42 10.55
C PRO A 128 3.29 16.61 9.41
N ASP A 129 4.37 15.83 9.41
CA ASP A 129 5.46 15.92 8.45
C ASP A 129 5.19 15.14 7.15
N LEU A 130 3.95 14.69 6.94
CA LEU A 130 3.58 13.96 5.73
C LEU A 130 3.74 14.84 4.48
N THR A 131 4.73 14.51 3.64
CA THR A 131 5.06 15.24 2.40
C THR A 131 4.13 14.92 1.24
N TYR A 132 3.42 13.80 1.30
CA TYR A 132 2.55 13.34 0.22
C TYR A 132 1.39 14.30 -0.05
N LEU A 133 1.22 14.62 -1.33
CA LEU A 133 0.13 15.45 -1.86
C LEU A 133 -0.92 14.57 -2.54
N PRO A 134 -2.20 14.98 -2.54
CA PRO A 134 -3.24 14.33 -3.33
C PRO A 134 -2.88 14.35 -4.82
N GLY A 135 -2.97 13.20 -5.47
CA GLY A 135 -2.73 13.07 -6.91
C GLY A 135 -4.03 12.94 -7.68
N TRP A 136 -4.55 11.74 -7.81
CA TRP A 136 -5.81 11.46 -8.51
C TRP A 136 -6.50 10.23 -7.92
N ALA A 137 -7.80 10.08 -8.20
CA ALA A 137 -8.52 8.84 -7.96
C ALA A 137 -9.48 8.54 -9.11
N ARG A 138 -9.69 7.27 -9.40
CA ARG A 138 -10.60 6.80 -10.46
C ARG A 138 -11.31 5.53 -10.05
N THR A 139 -12.58 5.45 -10.36
CA THR A 139 -13.30 4.17 -10.38
C THR A 139 -12.81 3.38 -11.60
N VAL A 140 -12.36 2.14 -11.36
CA VAL A 140 -11.85 1.26 -12.41
C VAL A 140 -12.97 0.35 -12.90
N GLU A 141 -13.70 -0.23 -11.95
CA GLU A 141 -14.76 -1.18 -12.25
C GLU A 141 -15.82 -1.17 -11.15
N THR A 142 -17.03 -1.60 -11.53
CA THR A 142 -18.08 -1.96 -10.58
C THR A 142 -18.20 -3.47 -10.58
N THR A 143 -17.96 -4.10 -9.45
CA THR A 143 -18.05 -5.56 -9.31
C THR A 143 -19.48 -6.05 -9.47
N PRO A 144 -19.72 -7.35 -9.80
CA PRO A 144 -21.07 -7.93 -9.89
C PRO A 144 -21.91 -7.70 -8.64
N ASP A 145 -21.27 -7.62 -7.47
CA ASP A 145 -21.91 -7.35 -6.17
C ASP A 145 -22.23 -5.85 -5.93
N ARG A 146 -22.17 -5.03 -6.98
CA ARG A 146 -22.36 -3.57 -6.94
C ARG A 146 -21.39 -2.84 -6.01
N ARG A 147 -20.20 -3.39 -5.81
CA ARG A 147 -19.12 -2.72 -5.12
C ARG A 147 -18.28 -1.94 -6.13
N PHE A 148 -17.70 -0.85 -5.66
CA PHE A 148 -16.86 0.03 -6.47
C PHE A 148 -15.39 -0.28 -6.20
N LEU A 149 -14.64 -0.57 -7.25
CA LEU A 149 -13.18 -0.67 -7.20
C LEU A 149 -12.59 0.69 -7.57
N VAL A 150 -11.82 1.28 -6.66
CA VAL A 150 -11.18 2.58 -6.86
C VAL A 150 -9.68 2.43 -6.74
N VAL A 151 -8.97 3.10 -7.65
CA VAL A 151 -7.52 3.34 -7.57
C VAL A 151 -7.32 4.79 -7.17
N ALA A 152 -6.53 5.02 -6.12
CA ALA A 152 -6.10 6.35 -5.70
C ALA A 152 -4.57 6.48 -5.81
N SER A 153 -4.09 7.67 -6.10
CA SER A 153 -2.67 8.01 -6.17
C SER A 153 -2.38 9.23 -5.30
N VAL A 154 -1.28 9.15 -4.59
CA VAL A 154 -0.67 10.28 -3.88
C VAL A 154 0.77 10.42 -4.34
N THR A 155 1.32 11.63 -4.27
CA THR A 155 2.65 11.94 -4.81
C THR A 155 3.49 12.65 -3.78
N ASP A 156 4.71 12.20 -3.57
CA ASP A 156 5.74 12.98 -2.90
C ASP A 156 6.51 13.78 -3.98
N PRO A 157 6.36 15.11 -4.01
CA PRO A 157 7.00 15.92 -5.05
C PRO A 157 8.52 16.03 -4.88
N GLU A 158 9.04 15.93 -3.65
CA GLU A 158 10.46 16.04 -3.36
C GLU A 158 11.20 14.74 -3.72
N ALA A 159 10.68 13.62 -3.25
CA ALA A 159 11.23 12.29 -3.57
C ALA A 159 10.86 11.81 -4.99
N ARG A 160 9.93 12.49 -5.68
CA ARG A 160 9.35 12.07 -6.98
C ARG A 160 8.74 10.68 -6.95
N VAL A 161 8.20 10.29 -5.80
CA VAL A 161 7.55 8.99 -5.59
C VAL A 161 6.05 9.12 -5.78
N HIS A 162 5.47 8.17 -6.51
CA HIS A 162 4.03 8.04 -6.68
C HIS A 162 3.57 6.76 -6.00
N LEU A 163 2.80 6.88 -4.93
CA LEU A 163 2.16 5.73 -4.29
C LEU A 163 0.76 5.55 -4.86
N ARG A 164 0.38 4.31 -5.07
CA ARG A 164 -0.95 3.93 -5.52
C ARG A 164 -1.54 2.89 -4.60
N GLY A 165 -2.82 3.07 -4.31
CA GLY A 165 -3.60 2.10 -3.56
C GLY A 165 -4.87 1.74 -4.31
N VAL A 166 -5.34 0.53 -4.07
CA VAL A 166 -6.57 -0.02 -4.66
C VAL A 166 -7.43 -0.54 -3.53
N ALA A 167 -8.72 -0.24 -3.57
CA ALA A 167 -9.66 -0.79 -2.61
C ALA A 167 -11.08 -0.85 -3.18
N GLU A 168 -11.86 -1.73 -2.59
CA GLU A 168 -13.28 -1.83 -2.80
C GLU A 168 -14.06 -1.15 -1.68
N GLY A 169 -15.25 -0.65 -2.03
CA GLY A 169 -16.21 -0.09 -1.08
C GLY A 169 -17.64 -0.18 -1.58
N SER A 170 -18.59 0.06 -0.69
CA SER A 170 -20.01 0.11 -1.02
C SER A 170 -20.39 1.37 -1.81
N THR A 171 -19.57 2.40 -1.70
CA THR A 171 -19.65 3.65 -2.47
C THR A 171 -18.29 4.00 -3.07
N PRO A 172 -18.25 4.80 -4.16
CA PRO A 172 -16.98 5.29 -4.72
C PRO A 172 -16.18 6.10 -3.70
N ILE A 173 -16.86 6.82 -2.82
CA ILE A 173 -16.24 7.65 -1.78
C ILE A 173 -15.54 6.75 -0.76
N GLU A 174 -16.23 5.76 -0.20
CA GLU A 174 -15.65 4.81 0.75
C GLU A 174 -14.46 4.06 0.12
N ALA A 175 -14.61 3.57 -1.11
CA ALA A 175 -13.55 2.91 -1.85
C ALA A 175 -12.33 3.83 -2.05
N GLY A 176 -12.57 5.11 -2.36
CA GLY A 176 -11.53 6.13 -2.52
C GLY A 176 -10.73 6.38 -1.25
N VAL A 177 -11.39 6.50 -0.08
CA VAL A 177 -10.70 6.63 1.21
C VAL A 177 -9.85 5.39 1.49
N ARG A 178 -10.43 4.20 1.35
CA ARG A 178 -9.71 2.94 1.57
C ARG A 178 -8.52 2.77 0.62
N ALA A 179 -8.67 3.17 -0.64
CA ALA A 179 -7.57 3.15 -1.61
C ALA A 179 -6.45 4.12 -1.23
N THR A 180 -6.78 5.32 -0.75
CA THR A 180 -5.81 6.30 -0.26
C THR A 180 -5.08 5.78 0.97
N LEU A 181 -5.79 5.19 1.93
CA LEU A 181 -5.19 4.54 3.09
C LEU A 181 -4.28 3.37 2.67
N ALA A 182 -4.69 2.56 1.69
CA ALA A 182 -3.87 1.46 1.18
C ALA A 182 -2.56 1.94 0.53
N ALA A 183 -2.59 3.10 -0.14
CA ALA A 183 -1.40 3.73 -0.69
C ALA A 183 -0.42 4.17 0.41
N LEU A 184 -0.91 4.78 1.49
CA LEU A 184 -0.10 5.46 2.49
C LEU A 184 0.25 4.60 3.71
N ASN A 185 -0.57 3.62 4.10
CA ASN A 185 -0.37 2.86 5.33
C ASN A 185 0.98 2.15 5.41
N ARG A 186 1.55 1.74 4.27
CA ARG A 186 2.88 1.10 4.25
C ARG A 186 3.99 2.09 4.61
N THR A 187 3.87 3.32 4.14
CA THR A 187 4.87 4.36 4.38
C THR A 187 4.73 4.93 5.79
N ILE A 188 3.52 5.29 6.17
CA ILE A 188 3.21 5.85 7.51
C ILE A 188 3.59 4.87 8.63
N SER A 189 3.39 3.56 8.42
CA SER A 189 3.77 2.55 9.43
C SER A 189 5.29 2.39 9.62
N ARG A 190 6.13 3.02 8.82
CA ARG A 190 7.59 3.04 8.98
C ARG A 190 8.05 4.28 9.74
N GLU A 191 7.24 5.32 9.77
CA GLU A 191 7.53 6.60 10.43
C GLU A 191 6.92 6.69 11.84
N LEU A 192 6.08 5.71 12.22
CA LEU A 192 5.44 5.55 13.53
C LEU A 192 6.07 4.40 14.32
#